data_b130956a389cd9654ffa2f6d50e27684
#
_entry.id   b130956a389cd9654ffa2f6d50e27684
#
_cell.length_a   1.000
_cell.length_b   1.000
_cell.length_c   1.000
_cell.angle_alpha   90.00
_cell.angle_beta   90.00
_cell.angle_gamma   90.00
#
_symmetry.space_group_name_H-M   'P 1'
#
loop_
_entity.id
_entity.type
_entity.pdbx_description
1 polymer ?
#
loop_
_entity_poly.entity_id
_entity_poly.type
_entity_poly.pdbx_seq_one_letter_code
_entity_poly.pdbx_strand_id
1 'polypeptide(L)'
;MSMGMNTVRGVMLAGLLSALVGCAVNPVSGQSDFMLMSQEQEIALGREEHPNILKQYGKYGHVELQAYVETVGQRLAAVSHRSDLSYHFTLLDSPEVNAFALPGGYVYITRGLLSYLNSEAEMAAVLGHEIGHVTARHGARQYSAAMATGLGVTLGSILVPELRQQSAQDLLNVLGTALLRGYGREHELEADRLGAEYLARSGYDPQAMIQVIRVLKNQEQFELQLAREENREPRIYHGVFSTHPDNDQRLHEVVGAAGKVQPAGAVRTAERGPFLARLQGLTFGPGAREGVVRGQEFYHRDLDIGVRYPAGWRVDNLSDRILVTAPQQAAMLQTEVEVLKQALAPEPYLAQRFKGGTLTDGAALSGQPLPGYSARILLNTALGRREARVIAVARGLQMYLFIGVTHDADAGSRFDGDFLATARSLHALTTAERELAEPLRLAVIKAAAGATFRQLAGDSRIPHHAEEQLRLLNDRYPQGEPQAGEAIKVVR
;
A
#
# COMPACT_ATOMS: atom_id res chain seq x y z
N MET A 1 -38.88 -36.36 40.77
CA MET A 1 -38.65 -36.09 39.31
C MET A 1 -38.97 -34.65 38.94
N SER A 2 -38.47 -33.63 39.70
CA SER A 2 -38.73 -32.18 39.40
C SER A 2 -37.46 -31.32 39.30
N MET A 3 -36.27 -31.90 39.36
CA MET A 3 -34.99 -31.16 39.31
C MET A 3 -34.42 -30.94 37.90
N GLY A 4 -34.97 -31.60 36.88
CA GLY A 4 -34.40 -31.49 35.48
C GLY A 4 -34.96 -30.33 34.65
N MET A 5 -36.14 -29.82 34.97
CA MET A 5 -36.82 -28.83 34.11
C MET A 5 -36.37 -27.37 34.37
N ASN A 6 -35.90 -27.06 35.59
CA ASN A 6 -35.40 -25.74 35.94
C ASN A 6 -33.96 -25.50 35.45
N THR A 7 -33.13 -26.54 35.36
CA THR A 7 -31.76 -26.45 34.77
C THR A 7 -31.81 -26.26 33.28
N VAL A 8 -32.69 -26.90 32.53
CA VAL A 8 -32.86 -26.72 31.09
C VAL A 8 -33.41 -25.31 30.74
N ARG A 9 -34.34 -24.80 31.57
CA ARG A 9 -34.83 -23.41 31.41
C ARG A 9 -33.76 -22.35 31.70
N GLY A 10 -32.92 -22.61 32.72
CA GLY A 10 -31.77 -21.73 33.04
C GLY A 10 -30.72 -21.67 31.95
N VAL A 11 -30.40 -22.80 31.32
CA VAL A 11 -29.44 -22.88 30.22
C VAL A 11 -30.01 -22.26 28.94
N MET A 12 -31.30 -22.47 28.62
CA MET A 12 -31.95 -21.78 27.48
C MET A 12 -32.05 -20.26 27.71
N LEU A 13 -32.33 -19.79 28.90
CA LEU A 13 -32.40 -18.36 29.20
C LEU A 13 -31.02 -17.71 29.18
N ALA A 14 -29.98 -18.37 29.66
CA ALA A 14 -28.58 -17.94 29.54
C ALA A 14 -28.09 -17.93 28.08
N GLY A 15 -28.49 -18.93 27.27
CA GLY A 15 -28.21 -18.96 25.83
C GLY A 15 -28.91 -17.85 25.05
N LEU A 16 -30.15 -17.47 25.40
CA LEU A 16 -30.86 -16.34 24.78
C LEU A 16 -30.30 -14.99 25.22
N LEU A 17 -29.84 -14.83 26.47
CA LEU A 17 -29.16 -13.62 26.92
C LEU A 17 -27.77 -13.44 26.26
N SER A 18 -27.07 -14.54 25.99
CA SER A 18 -25.77 -14.49 25.29
C SER A 18 -25.91 -14.11 23.80
N ALA A 19 -27.05 -14.43 23.17
CA ALA A 19 -27.34 -14.04 21.78
C ALA A 19 -27.66 -12.53 21.62
N LEU A 20 -28.06 -11.84 22.71
CA LEU A 20 -28.34 -10.42 22.70
C LEU A 20 -27.08 -9.53 22.82
N VAL A 21 -25.93 -10.09 23.21
CA VAL A 21 -24.67 -9.36 23.39
C VAL A 21 -23.91 -9.16 22.05
N GLY A 22 -24.32 -9.82 20.99
CA GLY A 22 -23.64 -9.77 19.67
C GLY A 22 -24.35 -8.96 18.59
N CYS A 23 -25.39 -8.17 18.92
CA CYS A 23 -26.10 -7.34 17.94
C CYS A 23 -25.84 -5.85 18.21
N ALA A 24 -25.35 -5.12 17.20
CA ALA A 24 -25.25 -3.67 17.23
C ALA A 24 -26.06 -3.06 16.07
N VAL A 25 -26.63 -1.88 16.30
CA VAL A 25 -27.33 -1.15 15.25
C VAL A 25 -26.31 -0.68 14.21
N ASN A 26 -26.54 -1.01 12.96
CA ASN A 26 -25.76 -0.52 11.83
C ASN A 26 -26.08 0.99 11.65
N PRO A 27 -25.07 1.87 11.71
CA PRO A 27 -25.30 3.32 11.63
C PRO A 27 -25.89 3.78 10.28
N VAL A 28 -25.71 2.97 9.23
CA VAL A 28 -26.16 3.27 7.85
C VAL A 28 -27.59 2.76 7.62
N SER A 29 -27.83 1.47 7.90
CA SER A 29 -29.12 0.82 7.59
C SER A 29 -30.14 0.93 8.72
N GLY A 30 -29.72 1.25 9.96
CA GLY A 30 -30.56 1.21 11.15
C GLY A 30 -30.94 -0.21 11.60
N GLN A 31 -30.49 -1.25 10.91
CA GLN A 31 -30.77 -2.64 11.22
C GLN A 31 -29.75 -3.19 12.24
N SER A 32 -30.09 -4.29 12.89
CA SER A 32 -29.19 -4.96 13.82
C SER A 32 -28.26 -5.90 13.03
N ASP A 33 -26.95 -5.64 13.07
CA ASP A 33 -25.91 -6.50 12.53
C ASP A 33 -25.30 -7.36 13.65
N PHE A 34 -24.88 -8.58 13.31
CA PHE A 34 -24.06 -9.37 14.19
C PHE A 34 -22.67 -8.76 14.33
N MET A 35 -22.36 -8.29 15.53
CA MET A 35 -21.17 -7.49 15.79
C MET A 35 -20.51 -7.91 17.10
N LEU A 36 -19.28 -8.43 17.00
CA LEU A 36 -18.47 -8.83 18.16
C LEU A 36 -17.56 -7.71 18.67
N MET A 37 -17.50 -6.59 17.96
CA MET A 37 -16.67 -5.42 18.29
C MET A 37 -17.53 -4.21 18.61
N SER A 38 -17.30 -3.60 19.79
CA SER A 38 -17.95 -2.34 20.15
C SER A 38 -17.33 -1.14 19.44
N GLN A 39 -17.98 0.00 19.48
CA GLN A 39 -17.44 1.25 18.91
C GLN A 39 -16.17 1.71 19.62
N GLU A 40 -16.11 1.56 20.94
CA GLU A 40 -14.94 1.89 21.76
C GLU A 40 -13.74 1.01 21.40
N GLN A 41 -13.99 -0.27 21.10
CA GLN A 41 -12.96 -1.19 20.65
C GLN A 41 -12.43 -0.82 19.26
N GLU A 42 -13.31 -0.38 18.33
CA GLU A 42 -12.88 0.15 17.02
C GLU A 42 -11.95 1.36 17.17
N ILE A 43 -12.35 2.32 18.01
CA ILE A 43 -11.56 3.55 18.26
C ILE A 43 -10.21 3.21 18.90
N ALA A 44 -10.22 2.31 19.88
CA ALA A 44 -8.99 1.88 20.55
C ALA A 44 -8.02 1.21 19.56
N LEU A 45 -8.52 0.31 18.71
CA LEU A 45 -7.74 -0.38 17.70
C LEU A 45 -7.11 0.58 16.68
N GLY A 46 -7.91 1.49 16.10
CA GLY A 46 -7.38 2.46 15.16
C GLY A 46 -6.30 3.35 15.78
N ARG A 47 -6.49 3.75 17.03
CA ARG A 47 -5.49 4.53 17.78
C ARG A 47 -4.20 3.74 18.04
N GLU A 48 -4.29 2.46 18.33
CA GLU A 48 -3.15 1.57 18.57
C GLU A 48 -2.37 1.29 17.29
N GLU A 49 -3.07 1.07 16.16
CA GLU A 49 -2.45 0.74 14.88
C GLU A 49 -1.94 1.96 14.10
N HIS A 50 -2.47 3.14 14.32
CA HIS A 50 -2.02 4.35 13.63
C HIS A 50 -0.50 4.59 13.66
N PRO A 51 0.21 4.44 14.81
CA PRO A 51 1.67 4.54 14.84
C PRO A 51 2.38 3.50 13.97
N ASN A 52 1.83 2.28 13.86
CA ASN A 52 2.39 1.22 13.03
C ASN A 52 2.29 1.57 11.55
N ILE A 53 1.14 2.10 11.11
CA ILE A 53 0.95 2.62 9.75
C ILE A 53 1.95 3.74 9.46
N LEU A 54 2.11 4.71 10.38
CA LEU A 54 3.08 5.79 10.19
C LEU A 54 4.54 5.30 10.15
N LYS A 55 4.86 4.26 10.90
CA LYS A 55 6.18 3.63 10.85
C LYS A 55 6.42 2.94 9.50
N GLN A 56 5.42 2.24 8.98
CA GLN A 56 5.51 1.49 7.72
C GLN A 56 5.59 2.42 6.51
N TYR A 57 4.63 3.36 6.38
CA TYR A 57 4.48 4.19 5.18
C TYR A 57 5.11 5.57 5.30
N GLY A 58 5.25 6.10 6.52
CA GLY A 58 5.62 7.50 6.78
C GLY A 58 4.51 8.49 6.47
N LYS A 59 4.54 9.62 7.14
CA LYS A 59 3.71 10.77 6.81
C LYS A 59 4.41 11.63 5.76
N TYR A 60 3.71 12.01 4.68
CA TYR A 60 4.29 12.87 3.67
C TYR A 60 4.57 14.27 4.22
N GLY A 61 5.79 14.76 4.04
CA GLY A 61 6.29 15.98 4.72
C GLY A 61 5.76 17.32 4.18
N HIS A 62 4.71 17.33 3.34
CA HIS A 62 4.14 18.55 2.77
C HIS A 62 2.96 19.05 3.61
N VAL A 63 3.23 20.01 4.51
CA VAL A 63 2.26 20.49 5.52
C VAL A 63 0.97 21.03 4.90
N GLU A 64 1.07 21.85 3.86
CA GLU A 64 -0.09 22.47 3.21
C GLU A 64 -0.97 21.44 2.49
N LEU A 65 -0.37 20.44 1.84
CA LEU A 65 -1.10 19.37 1.16
C LEU A 65 -1.76 18.43 2.17
N GLN A 66 -1.09 18.14 3.29
CA GLN A 66 -1.68 17.39 4.40
C GLN A 66 -2.90 18.13 4.97
N ALA A 67 -2.79 19.43 5.23
CA ALA A 67 -3.90 20.24 5.75
C ALA A 67 -5.07 20.31 4.74
N TYR A 68 -4.78 20.29 3.46
CA TYR A 68 -5.80 20.26 2.41
C TYR A 68 -6.56 18.93 2.39
N VAL A 69 -5.87 17.80 2.44
CA VAL A 69 -6.48 16.47 2.57
C VAL A 69 -7.36 16.39 3.81
N GLU A 70 -6.85 16.87 4.95
CA GLU A 70 -7.60 16.96 6.21
C GLU A 70 -8.88 17.80 6.05
N THR A 71 -8.79 19.00 5.44
CA THR A 71 -9.93 19.90 5.26
C THR A 71 -11.04 19.27 4.42
N VAL A 72 -10.69 18.61 3.33
CA VAL A 72 -11.66 17.92 2.46
C VAL A 72 -12.26 16.72 3.18
N GLY A 73 -11.44 15.92 3.85
CA GLY A 73 -11.91 14.77 4.63
C GLY A 73 -12.88 15.15 5.75
N GLN A 74 -12.56 16.17 6.54
CA GLN A 74 -13.44 16.65 7.62
C GLN A 74 -14.79 17.16 7.12
N ARG A 75 -14.81 17.78 5.94
CA ARG A 75 -16.08 18.21 5.30
C ARG A 75 -16.99 17.03 4.96
N LEU A 76 -16.43 15.91 4.48
CA LEU A 76 -17.16 14.69 4.19
C LEU A 76 -17.59 13.97 5.48
N ALA A 77 -16.70 13.89 6.45
CA ALA A 77 -16.97 13.29 7.75
C ALA A 77 -18.12 13.95 8.49
N ALA A 78 -18.22 15.28 8.43
CA ALA A 78 -19.28 16.07 9.08
C ALA A 78 -20.70 15.76 8.57
N VAL A 79 -20.84 15.20 7.35
CA VAL A 79 -22.14 14.82 6.76
C VAL A 79 -22.32 13.31 6.67
N SER A 80 -21.39 12.52 7.22
CA SER A 80 -21.42 11.07 7.21
C SER A 80 -22.41 10.51 8.25
N HIS A 81 -22.73 9.23 8.16
CA HIS A 81 -23.62 8.54 9.10
C HIS A 81 -23.00 8.34 10.50
N ARG A 82 -21.71 8.64 10.68
CA ARG A 82 -21.02 8.65 11.97
C ARG A 82 -20.26 9.96 12.15
N SER A 83 -20.96 11.08 12.03
CA SER A 83 -20.39 12.44 12.17
C SER A 83 -19.94 12.77 13.60
N ASP A 84 -20.35 11.98 14.59
CA ASP A 84 -19.91 12.02 15.99
C ASP A 84 -18.53 11.41 16.23
N LEU A 85 -18.00 10.64 15.27
CA LEU A 85 -16.69 10.03 15.37
C LEU A 85 -15.58 11.05 15.05
N SER A 86 -14.48 10.99 15.80
CA SER A 86 -13.27 11.78 15.48
C SER A 86 -12.55 11.16 14.29
N TYR A 87 -12.53 11.85 13.15
CA TYR A 87 -11.80 11.42 11.97
C TYR A 87 -10.40 12.01 11.90
N HIS A 88 -9.46 11.23 11.41
CA HIS A 88 -8.06 11.58 11.21
C HIS A 88 -7.65 11.23 9.78
N PHE A 89 -7.31 12.23 8.98
CA PHE A 89 -6.91 12.04 7.59
C PHE A 89 -5.40 12.20 7.45
N THR A 90 -4.73 11.23 6.85
CA THR A 90 -3.28 11.26 6.73
C THR A 90 -2.84 11.02 5.29
N LEU A 91 -2.02 11.94 4.76
CA LEU A 91 -1.31 11.76 3.51
C LEU A 91 -0.02 10.97 3.78
N LEU A 92 0.05 9.75 3.25
CA LEU A 92 1.18 8.84 3.43
C LEU A 92 2.28 9.07 2.38
N ASP A 93 3.54 8.95 2.81
CA ASP A 93 4.70 8.99 1.93
C ASP A 93 4.95 7.61 1.31
N SER A 94 4.04 7.20 0.43
CA SER A 94 4.14 5.94 -0.33
C SER A 94 3.89 6.18 -1.81
N PRO A 95 4.68 5.58 -2.71
CA PRO A 95 4.45 5.62 -4.16
C PRO A 95 3.29 4.72 -4.60
N GLU A 96 2.81 3.84 -3.75
CA GLU A 96 1.68 2.96 -4.06
C GLU A 96 0.43 3.75 -4.41
N VAL A 97 -0.36 3.26 -5.36
CA VAL A 97 -1.67 3.82 -5.71
C VAL A 97 -2.68 3.20 -4.74
N ASN A 98 -2.88 3.84 -3.59
CA ASN A 98 -3.74 3.29 -2.52
C ASN A 98 -4.38 4.36 -1.63
N ALA A 99 -5.56 3.99 -1.07
CA ALA A 99 -6.18 4.62 0.09
C ALA A 99 -6.78 3.51 0.95
N PHE A 100 -6.94 3.73 2.22
CA PHE A 100 -7.57 2.76 3.13
C PHE A 100 -7.97 3.43 4.45
N ALA A 101 -8.87 2.77 5.18
CA ALA A 101 -9.27 3.21 6.50
C ALA A 101 -9.07 2.11 7.56
N LEU A 102 -8.67 2.52 8.76
CA LEU A 102 -8.75 1.68 9.95
C LEU A 102 -10.07 1.96 10.69
N PRO A 103 -10.58 1.00 11.44
CA PRO A 103 -11.68 1.24 12.37
C PRO A 103 -11.39 2.44 13.28
N GLY A 104 -12.44 3.14 13.72
CA GLY A 104 -12.28 4.28 14.62
C GLY A 104 -12.00 5.63 13.95
N GLY A 105 -12.09 5.71 12.59
CA GLY A 105 -12.04 6.99 11.87
C GLY A 105 -10.67 7.40 11.35
N TYR A 106 -9.71 6.51 11.28
CA TYR A 106 -8.39 6.78 10.71
C TYR A 106 -8.40 6.48 9.21
N VAL A 107 -8.25 7.51 8.38
CA VAL A 107 -8.32 7.44 6.91
C VAL A 107 -6.98 7.86 6.32
N TYR A 108 -6.51 7.10 5.36
CA TYR A 108 -5.22 7.29 4.72
C TYR A 108 -5.36 7.39 3.21
N ILE A 109 -4.62 8.30 2.62
CA ILE A 109 -4.40 8.38 1.18
C ILE A 109 -2.91 8.47 0.90
N THR A 110 -2.41 7.72 -0.07
CA THR A 110 -1.00 7.77 -0.46
C THR A 110 -0.74 8.91 -1.44
N ARG A 111 0.50 9.44 -1.46
CA ARG A 111 0.90 10.38 -2.50
C ARG A 111 0.88 9.76 -3.91
N GLY A 112 1.06 8.43 -3.98
CA GLY A 112 0.95 7.68 -5.21
C GLY A 112 -0.43 7.81 -5.83
N LEU A 113 -1.51 7.50 -5.09
CA LEU A 113 -2.87 7.68 -5.57
C LEU A 113 -3.17 9.14 -5.88
N LEU A 114 -2.81 10.05 -4.96
CA LEU A 114 -3.06 11.48 -5.14
C LEU A 114 -2.45 12.04 -6.44
N SER A 115 -1.31 11.48 -6.89
CA SER A 115 -0.65 11.89 -8.14
C SER A 115 -1.51 11.66 -9.39
N TYR A 116 -2.39 10.66 -9.37
CA TYR A 116 -3.26 10.32 -10.50
C TYR A 116 -4.61 11.03 -10.48
N LEU A 117 -5.03 11.59 -9.35
CA LEU A 117 -6.26 12.37 -9.26
C LEU A 117 -6.12 13.72 -9.97
N ASN A 118 -7.21 14.21 -10.54
CA ASN A 118 -7.23 15.37 -11.40
C ASN A 118 -8.15 16.48 -10.91
N SER A 119 -8.89 16.27 -9.80
CA SER A 119 -9.77 17.27 -9.20
C SER A 119 -9.95 17.05 -7.69
N GLU A 120 -10.35 18.11 -6.96
CA GLU A 120 -10.73 18.00 -5.54
C GLU A 120 -11.90 17.02 -5.35
N ALA A 121 -12.84 16.97 -6.30
CA ALA A 121 -13.97 16.06 -6.25
C ALA A 121 -13.54 14.58 -6.35
N GLU A 122 -12.53 14.26 -7.17
CA GLU A 122 -11.95 12.90 -7.21
C GLU A 122 -11.27 12.55 -5.88
N MET A 123 -10.51 13.47 -5.27
CA MET A 123 -9.93 13.25 -3.95
C MET A 123 -11.03 13.08 -2.88
N ALA A 124 -12.08 13.90 -2.94
CA ALA A 124 -13.23 13.79 -2.07
C ALA A 124 -13.96 12.45 -2.27
N ALA A 125 -14.03 11.93 -3.50
CA ALA A 125 -14.64 10.62 -3.80
C ALA A 125 -13.85 9.47 -3.14
N VAL A 126 -12.51 9.48 -3.25
CA VAL A 126 -11.65 8.52 -2.54
C VAL A 126 -11.88 8.58 -1.04
N LEU A 127 -11.79 9.77 -0.44
CA LEU A 127 -11.96 9.92 1.00
C LEU A 127 -13.39 9.56 1.46
N GLY A 128 -14.40 9.88 0.64
CA GLY A 128 -15.80 9.53 0.89
C GLY A 128 -16.04 8.03 0.89
N HIS A 129 -15.40 7.29 -0.03
CA HIS A 129 -15.41 5.84 -0.07
C HIS A 129 -14.81 5.24 1.20
N GLU A 130 -13.64 5.73 1.64
CA GLU A 130 -13.00 5.27 2.88
C GLU A 130 -13.84 5.58 4.13
N ILE A 131 -14.48 6.76 4.18
CA ILE A 131 -15.46 7.09 5.22
C ILE A 131 -16.65 6.12 5.15
N GLY A 132 -17.06 5.69 3.95
CA GLY A 132 -18.07 4.65 3.74
C GLY A 132 -17.73 3.35 4.47
N HIS A 133 -16.50 2.87 4.34
CA HIS A 133 -16.02 1.69 5.06
C HIS A 133 -16.08 1.86 6.58
N VAL A 134 -15.71 3.03 7.09
CA VAL A 134 -15.76 3.36 8.52
C VAL A 134 -17.21 3.42 9.02
N THR A 135 -18.11 4.10 8.29
CA THR A 135 -19.49 4.30 8.71
C THR A 135 -20.34 3.03 8.64
N ALA A 136 -20.13 2.19 7.63
CA ALA A 136 -20.74 0.86 7.51
C ALA A 136 -20.06 -0.20 8.41
N ARG A 137 -18.99 0.17 9.14
CA ARG A 137 -18.26 -0.69 10.06
C ARG A 137 -17.73 -1.98 9.39
N HIS A 138 -17.28 -1.90 8.12
CA HIS A 138 -16.89 -3.07 7.33
C HIS A 138 -15.80 -3.88 8.00
N GLY A 139 -14.80 -3.24 8.64
CA GLY A 139 -13.75 -3.94 9.39
C GLY A 139 -14.30 -4.75 10.57
N ALA A 140 -15.22 -4.18 11.34
CA ALA A 140 -15.85 -4.89 12.48
C ALA A 140 -16.79 -6.00 12.02
N ARG A 141 -17.51 -5.82 10.92
CA ARG A 141 -18.38 -6.86 10.31
C ARG A 141 -17.55 -8.02 9.80
N GLN A 142 -16.46 -7.75 9.09
CA GLN A 142 -15.55 -8.78 8.57
C GLN A 142 -14.86 -9.55 9.70
N TYR A 143 -14.42 -8.87 10.75
CA TYR A 143 -13.88 -9.51 11.95
C TYR A 143 -14.93 -10.42 12.59
N SER A 144 -16.16 -9.93 12.78
CA SER A 144 -17.24 -10.71 13.38
C SER A 144 -17.59 -11.95 12.56
N ALA A 145 -17.63 -11.83 11.24
CA ALA A 145 -17.85 -12.94 10.32
C ALA A 145 -16.71 -13.98 10.38
N ALA A 146 -15.46 -13.53 10.40
CA ALA A 146 -14.29 -14.42 10.52
C ALA A 146 -14.31 -15.18 11.86
N MET A 147 -14.65 -14.51 12.96
CA MET A 147 -14.82 -15.15 14.27
C MET A 147 -15.98 -16.13 14.28
N ALA A 148 -17.12 -15.80 13.69
CA ALA A 148 -18.27 -16.72 13.62
C ALA A 148 -17.96 -17.99 12.84
N THR A 149 -17.21 -17.88 11.73
CA THR A 149 -16.78 -19.03 10.91
C THR A 149 -15.66 -19.84 11.55
N GLY A 150 -14.80 -19.19 12.34
CA GLY A 150 -13.74 -19.85 13.13
C GLY A 150 -14.21 -20.46 14.44
N LEU A 151 -15.38 -20.07 14.96
CA LEU A 151 -15.97 -20.51 16.23
C LEU A 151 -16.55 -21.93 16.22
N GLY A 152 -16.34 -22.72 15.18
CA GLY A 152 -16.39 -24.17 15.33
C GLY A 152 -15.38 -24.70 16.36
N VAL A 153 -14.47 -23.84 16.86
CA VAL A 153 -13.40 -24.16 17.81
C VAL A 153 -13.43 -23.14 18.96
N THR A 154 -14.04 -23.50 20.06
CA THR A 154 -13.92 -22.91 21.40
C THR A 154 -14.86 -21.78 21.81
N LEU A 155 -16.07 -22.11 22.24
CA LEU A 155 -16.88 -21.34 23.19
C LEU A 155 -16.21 -21.17 24.59
N GLY A 156 -15.01 -21.75 24.79
CA GLY A 156 -14.29 -21.71 26.06
C GLY A 156 -13.35 -20.50 26.26
N SER A 157 -12.99 -19.81 25.17
CA SER A 157 -11.96 -18.78 25.22
C SER A 157 -12.42 -17.39 25.67
N ILE A 158 -13.72 -17.13 25.71
CA ILE A 158 -14.27 -15.81 26.08
C ILE A 158 -14.12 -15.48 27.59
N LEU A 159 -13.81 -16.46 28.40
CA LEU A 159 -13.76 -16.34 29.87
C LEU A 159 -12.34 -16.28 30.46
N VAL A 160 -11.28 -16.34 29.66
CA VAL A 160 -9.89 -16.40 30.15
C VAL A 160 -9.11 -15.13 29.76
N PRO A 161 -8.52 -14.36 30.73
CA PRO A 161 -7.81 -13.11 30.46
C PRO A 161 -6.61 -13.22 29.49
N GLU A 162 -5.92 -14.38 29.48
CA GLU A 162 -4.80 -14.65 28.58
C GLU A 162 -5.21 -14.71 27.09
N LEU A 163 -6.48 -14.99 26.82
CA LEU A 163 -7.05 -15.06 25.46
C LEU A 163 -7.43 -13.67 24.91
N ARG A 164 -7.45 -12.61 25.74
CA ARG A 164 -7.65 -11.23 25.26
C ARG A 164 -6.47 -10.71 24.43
N GLN A 165 -5.25 -11.12 24.74
CA GLN A 165 -4.07 -10.78 23.93
C GLN A 165 -4.08 -11.54 22.59
N GLN A 166 -4.52 -12.80 22.61
CA GLN A 166 -4.65 -13.62 21.40
C GLN A 166 -5.76 -13.10 20.48
N SER A 167 -6.89 -12.65 21.04
CA SER A 167 -7.99 -12.04 20.27
C SER A 167 -7.63 -10.70 19.66
N ALA A 168 -6.76 -9.91 20.28
CA ALA A 168 -6.23 -8.67 19.67
C ALA A 168 -5.33 -8.97 18.47
N GLN A 169 -4.45 -9.98 18.59
CA GLN A 169 -3.59 -10.42 17.49
C GLN A 169 -4.39 -11.03 16.34
N ASP A 170 -5.43 -11.81 16.64
CA ASP A 170 -6.34 -12.38 15.63
C ASP A 170 -7.12 -11.28 14.91
N LEU A 171 -7.55 -10.25 15.64
CA LEU A 171 -8.18 -9.06 15.07
C LEU A 171 -7.24 -8.33 14.12
N LEU A 172 -5.98 -8.10 14.52
CA LEU A 172 -4.97 -7.48 13.68
C LEU A 172 -4.69 -8.31 12.41
N ASN A 173 -4.66 -9.63 12.53
CA ASN A 173 -4.49 -10.54 11.39
C ASN A 173 -5.68 -10.47 10.42
N VAL A 174 -6.93 -10.41 10.93
CA VAL A 174 -8.13 -10.28 10.10
C VAL A 174 -8.17 -8.92 9.44
N LEU A 175 -7.91 -7.84 10.16
CA LEU A 175 -7.86 -6.49 9.61
C LEU A 175 -6.68 -6.32 8.64
N GLY A 176 -5.52 -6.85 8.96
CA GLY A 176 -4.38 -6.89 8.03
C GLY A 176 -4.73 -7.67 6.76
N THR A 177 -5.49 -8.75 6.87
CA THR A 177 -5.98 -9.50 5.71
C THR A 177 -7.00 -8.69 4.91
N ALA A 178 -7.90 -7.95 5.57
CA ALA A 178 -8.84 -7.05 4.93
C ALA A 178 -8.12 -5.90 4.20
N LEU A 179 -7.12 -5.30 4.85
CA LEU A 179 -6.28 -4.26 4.25
C LEU A 179 -5.43 -4.78 3.08
N LEU A 180 -5.08 -6.08 3.08
CA LEU A 180 -4.27 -6.70 2.02
C LEU A 180 -5.10 -7.33 0.90
N ARG A 181 -6.34 -7.81 1.18
CA ARG A 181 -7.18 -8.58 0.25
C ARG A 181 -8.53 -7.94 -0.06
N GLY A 182 -8.84 -6.80 0.56
CA GLY A 182 -10.10 -6.08 0.40
C GLY A 182 -11.26 -6.62 1.24
N TYR A 183 -12.34 -5.86 1.22
CA TYR A 183 -13.54 -6.12 2.03
C TYR A 183 -14.55 -7.06 1.36
N GLY A 184 -14.33 -7.40 0.13
CA GLY A 184 -15.30 -8.14 -0.66
C GLY A 184 -16.35 -7.24 -1.31
N ARG A 185 -16.92 -7.74 -2.40
CA ARG A 185 -17.72 -6.99 -3.38
C ARG A 185 -18.90 -6.21 -2.77
N GLU A 186 -19.69 -6.82 -1.90
CA GLU A 186 -20.88 -6.16 -1.34
C GLU A 186 -20.51 -4.95 -0.49
N HIS A 187 -19.44 -5.05 0.29
CA HIS A 187 -18.90 -3.95 1.08
C HIS A 187 -18.35 -2.83 0.21
N GLU A 188 -17.70 -3.17 -0.91
CA GLU A 188 -17.20 -2.18 -1.87
C GLU A 188 -18.33 -1.37 -2.50
N LEU A 189 -19.40 -2.04 -2.94
CA LEU A 189 -20.59 -1.39 -3.50
C LEU A 189 -21.34 -0.53 -2.46
N GLU A 190 -21.35 -0.97 -1.20
CA GLU A 190 -21.91 -0.19 -0.09
C GLU A 190 -21.06 1.06 0.15
N ALA A 191 -19.73 0.95 0.17
CA ALA A 191 -18.81 2.06 0.34
C ALA A 191 -18.87 3.07 -0.82
N ASP A 192 -18.98 2.59 -2.06
CA ASP A 192 -19.16 3.45 -3.24
C ASP A 192 -20.46 4.26 -3.17
N ARG A 193 -21.56 3.61 -2.79
CA ARG A 193 -22.87 4.28 -2.63
C ARG A 193 -22.82 5.34 -1.53
N LEU A 194 -22.22 5.02 -0.38
CA LEU A 194 -22.05 5.95 0.72
C LEU A 194 -21.12 7.10 0.34
N GLY A 195 -20.02 6.82 -0.35
CA GLY A 195 -19.12 7.84 -0.87
C GLY A 195 -19.83 8.83 -1.80
N ALA A 196 -20.62 8.33 -2.75
CA ALA A 196 -21.42 9.16 -3.65
C ALA A 196 -22.45 10.02 -2.87
N GLU A 197 -23.07 9.46 -1.83
CA GLU A 197 -23.99 10.19 -0.95
C GLU A 197 -23.27 11.30 -0.16
N TYR A 198 -22.08 11.02 0.39
CA TYR A 198 -21.30 12.03 1.14
C TYR A 198 -20.78 13.13 0.22
N LEU A 199 -20.39 12.81 -1.01
CA LEU A 199 -20.08 13.80 -2.03
C LEU A 199 -21.25 14.77 -2.24
N ALA A 200 -22.45 14.25 -2.53
CA ALA A 200 -23.62 15.05 -2.77
C ALA A 200 -23.99 15.93 -1.55
N ARG A 201 -23.96 15.37 -0.35
CA ARG A 201 -24.24 16.10 0.90
C ARG A 201 -23.22 17.22 1.17
N SER A 202 -21.97 17.04 0.70
CA SER A 202 -20.88 18.02 0.82
C SER A 202 -20.84 19.03 -0.33
N GLY A 203 -21.76 18.92 -1.29
CA GLY A 203 -21.84 19.80 -2.47
C GLY A 203 -20.86 19.45 -3.58
N TYR A 204 -20.25 18.25 -3.58
CA TYR A 204 -19.48 17.73 -4.72
C TYR A 204 -20.39 16.99 -5.71
N ASP A 205 -19.94 16.89 -6.95
CA ASP A 205 -20.60 16.05 -7.96
C ASP A 205 -20.35 14.54 -7.63
N PRO A 206 -21.40 13.74 -7.37
CA PRO A 206 -21.27 12.31 -7.15
C PRO A 206 -20.62 11.55 -8.32
N GLN A 207 -20.65 12.10 -9.52
CA GLN A 207 -20.00 11.51 -10.69
C GLN A 207 -18.47 11.44 -10.58
N ALA A 208 -17.87 12.17 -9.65
CA ALA A 208 -16.45 12.06 -9.34
C ALA A 208 -16.06 10.63 -8.89
N MET A 209 -16.99 9.87 -8.30
CA MET A 209 -16.77 8.44 -7.96
C MET A 209 -16.49 7.60 -9.21
N ILE A 210 -17.25 7.84 -10.29
CA ILE A 210 -17.05 7.15 -11.58
C ILE A 210 -15.66 7.46 -12.15
N GLN A 211 -15.21 8.72 -12.02
CA GLN A 211 -13.90 9.14 -12.51
C GLN A 211 -12.78 8.45 -11.74
N VAL A 212 -12.90 8.32 -10.41
CA VAL A 212 -11.93 7.58 -9.60
C VAL A 212 -11.85 6.12 -10.01
N ILE A 213 -12.99 5.41 -10.13
CA ILE A 213 -13.00 4.01 -10.55
C ILE A 213 -12.38 3.85 -11.93
N ARG A 214 -12.60 4.81 -12.85
CA ARG A 214 -11.95 4.81 -14.17
C ARG A 214 -10.43 4.97 -14.07
N VAL A 215 -9.95 5.89 -13.22
CA VAL A 215 -8.50 6.04 -12.96
C VAL A 215 -7.91 4.72 -12.49
N LEU A 216 -8.56 4.05 -11.54
CA LEU A 216 -8.10 2.76 -11.03
C LEU A 216 -8.12 1.68 -12.12
N LYS A 217 -9.19 1.60 -12.91
CA LYS A 217 -9.27 0.65 -14.03
C LYS A 217 -8.19 0.87 -15.08
N ASN A 218 -7.87 2.12 -15.41
CA ASN A 218 -6.79 2.46 -16.33
C ASN A 218 -5.42 2.01 -15.79
N GLN A 219 -5.18 2.14 -14.48
CA GLN A 219 -3.99 1.61 -13.83
C GLN A 219 -3.90 0.07 -13.93
N GLU A 220 -5.01 -0.61 -13.69
CA GLU A 220 -5.09 -2.07 -13.84
C GLU A 220 -4.78 -2.51 -15.28
N GLN A 221 -5.38 -1.87 -16.28
CA GLN A 221 -5.12 -2.17 -17.68
C GLN A 221 -3.66 -1.95 -18.07
N PHE A 222 -3.05 -0.88 -17.57
CA PHE A 222 -1.64 -0.62 -17.79
C PHE A 222 -0.75 -1.68 -17.13
N GLU A 223 -1.05 -2.09 -15.89
CA GLU A 223 -0.31 -3.17 -15.22
C GLU A 223 -0.44 -4.50 -15.97
N LEU A 224 -1.63 -4.83 -16.48
CA LEU A 224 -1.84 -6.02 -17.32
C LEU A 224 -1.02 -5.95 -18.63
N GLN A 225 -0.89 -4.77 -19.22
CA GLN A 225 -0.04 -4.56 -20.39
C GLN A 225 1.43 -4.81 -20.04
N LEU A 226 1.92 -4.17 -18.98
CA LEU A 226 3.32 -4.34 -18.52
C LEU A 226 3.63 -5.80 -18.19
N ALA A 227 2.72 -6.49 -17.50
CA ALA A 227 2.90 -7.89 -17.14
C ALA A 227 3.05 -8.80 -18.37
N ARG A 228 2.30 -8.53 -19.44
CA ARG A 228 2.42 -9.25 -20.72
C ARG A 228 3.74 -8.95 -21.41
N GLU A 229 4.14 -7.68 -21.49
CA GLU A 229 5.41 -7.25 -22.12
C GLU A 229 6.63 -7.83 -21.39
N GLU A 230 6.57 -7.89 -20.05
CA GLU A 230 7.62 -8.42 -19.19
C GLU A 230 7.53 -9.94 -18.94
N ASN A 231 6.53 -10.61 -19.51
CA ASN A 231 6.24 -12.04 -19.32
C ASN A 231 6.24 -12.45 -17.84
N ARG A 232 5.46 -11.73 -17.03
CA ARG A 232 5.28 -11.97 -15.59
C ARG A 232 3.80 -11.98 -15.20
N GLU A 233 3.52 -12.47 -14.01
CA GLU A 233 2.19 -12.30 -13.42
C GLU A 233 1.89 -10.81 -13.14
N PRO A 234 0.66 -10.35 -13.40
CA PRO A 234 0.25 -9.00 -13.07
C PRO A 234 0.33 -8.73 -11.55
N ARG A 235 0.79 -7.55 -11.17
CA ARG A 235 0.85 -7.11 -9.77
C ARG A 235 -0.49 -6.54 -9.30
N ILE A 236 -1.59 -7.24 -9.60
CA ILE A 236 -2.95 -6.82 -9.25
C ILE A 236 -3.19 -6.88 -7.73
N TYR A 237 -2.33 -7.61 -7.00
CA TYR A 237 -2.47 -7.86 -5.57
C TYR A 237 -1.81 -6.81 -4.67
N HIS A 238 -1.38 -5.67 -5.20
CA HIS A 238 -0.75 -4.61 -4.42
C HIS A 238 -1.50 -3.28 -4.58
N GLY A 239 -1.66 -2.56 -3.47
CA GLY A 239 -2.37 -1.29 -3.43
C GLY A 239 -3.88 -1.44 -3.60
N VAL A 240 -4.52 -0.44 -4.17
CA VAL A 240 -5.98 -0.30 -4.30
C VAL A 240 -6.66 -1.47 -5.01
N PHE A 241 -5.98 -2.20 -5.91
CA PHE A 241 -6.57 -3.36 -6.61
C PHE A 241 -6.78 -4.57 -5.69
N SER A 242 -5.94 -4.73 -4.68
CA SER A 242 -6.11 -5.81 -3.70
C SER A 242 -7.07 -5.43 -2.59
N THR A 243 -7.12 -4.16 -2.24
CA THR A 243 -7.97 -3.64 -1.17
C THR A 243 -9.40 -3.37 -1.65
N HIS A 244 -9.60 -3.05 -2.95
CA HIS A 244 -10.87 -2.67 -3.55
C HIS A 244 -11.12 -3.37 -4.90
N PRO A 245 -11.46 -4.68 -4.89
CA PRO A 245 -11.63 -5.48 -6.10
C PRO A 245 -12.91 -5.10 -6.90
N ASP A 246 -13.09 -5.74 -8.08
CA ASP A 246 -14.28 -5.71 -8.91
C ASP A 246 -14.62 -4.35 -9.58
N ASN A 247 -13.62 -3.63 -10.07
CA ASN A 247 -13.79 -2.32 -10.71
C ASN A 247 -14.83 -2.26 -11.84
N ASP A 248 -15.00 -3.33 -12.64
CA ASP A 248 -15.95 -3.33 -13.75
C ASP A 248 -17.41 -3.31 -13.28
N GLN A 249 -17.74 -4.10 -12.26
CA GLN A 249 -19.07 -4.12 -11.71
C GLN A 249 -19.34 -2.86 -10.88
N ARG A 250 -18.36 -2.40 -10.10
CA ARG A 250 -18.47 -1.14 -9.36
C ARG A 250 -18.80 0.02 -10.29
N LEU A 251 -18.12 0.10 -11.45
CA LEU A 251 -18.40 1.14 -12.44
C LEU A 251 -19.85 1.11 -12.92
N HIS A 252 -20.41 -0.07 -13.23
CA HIS A 252 -21.80 -0.21 -13.66
C HIS A 252 -22.80 0.22 -12.59
N GLU A 253 -22.59 -0.19 -11.34
CA GLU A 253 -23.54 0.09 -10.25
C GLU A 253 -23.46 1.54 -9.77
N VAL A 254 -22.25 2.11 -9.69
CA VAL A 254 -22.04 3.51 -9.27
C VAL A 254 -22.62 4.49 -10.29
N VAL A 255 -22.54 4.20 -11.60
CA VAL A 255 -23.23 5.00 -12.63
C VAL A 255 -24.72 5.12 -12.34
N GLY A 256 -25.37 3.99 -11.97
CA GLY A 256 -26.79 3.98 -11.60
C GLY A 256 -27.10 4.68 -10.28
N ALA A 257 -26.20 4.59 -9.30
CA ALA A 257 -26.36 5.21 -7.99
C ALA A 257 -26.09 6.72 -8.01
N ALA A 258 -24.97 7.16 -8.61
CA ALA A 258 -24.58 8.57 -8.69
C ALA A 258 -25.60 9.41 -9.48
N GLY A 259 -26.23 8.82 -10.51
CA GLY A 259 -27.29 9.51 -11.27
C GLY A 259 -28.60 9.75 -10.49
N LYS A 260 -28.81 9.05 -9.37
CA LYS A 260 -30.00 9.18 -8.53
C LYS A 260 -29.80 10.17 -7.36
N VAL A 261 -28.56 10.46 -7.01
CA VAL A 261 -28.22 11.33 -5.88
C VAL A 261 -28.02 12.76 -6.40
N GLN A 262 -28.85 13.69 -5.94
CA GLN A 262 -28.72 15.11 -6.30
C GLN A 262 -27.88 15.83 -5.23
N PRO A 263 -26.94 16.71 -5.63
CA PRO A 263 -26.19 17.53 -4.71
C PRO A 263 -27.08 18.43 -3.85
N ALA A 264 -26.74 18.59 -2.59
CA ALA A 264 -27.38 19.53 -1.69
C ALA A 264 -26.93 20.97 -2.01
N GLY A 265 -27.59 21.61 -2.98
CA GLY A 265 -27.30 22.98 -3.39
C GLY A 265 -26.43 23.10 -4.65
N ALA A 266 -25.74 24.24 -4.81
CA ALA A 266 -24.87 24.48 -5.95
C ALA A 266 -23.66 23.53 -5.92
N VAL A 267 -23.44 22.80 -7.01
CA VAL A 267 -22.29 21.91 -7.15
C VAL A 267 -21.00 22.73 -7.04
N ARG A 268 -20.09 22.32 -6.16
CA ARG A 268 -18.75 22.85 -6.14
C ARG A 268 -18.08 22.50 -7.45
N THR A 269 -17.84 23.51 -8.30
CA THR A 269 -17.07 23.31 -9.52
C THR A 269 -15.66 22.92 -9.11
N ALA A 270 -15.33 21.65 -9.31
CA ALA A 270 -14.00 21.13 -9.11
C ALA A 270 -13.09 21.67 -10.23
N GLU A 271 -12.63 22.92 -10.08
CA GLU A 271 -11.68 23.49 -11.02
C GLU A 271 -10.38 22.68 -10.97
N ARG A 272 -10.08 22.00 -12.08
CA ARG A 272 -8.87 21.18 -12.25
C ARG A 272 -7.59 21.99 -11.94
N GLY A 273 -7.51 23.23 -12.43
CA GLY A 273 -6.32 24.07 -12.29
C GLY A 273 -5.88 24.31 -10.84
N PRO A 274 -6.73 24.80 -9.94
CA PRO A 274 -6.41 25.01 -8.53
C PRO A 274 -6.01 23.74 -7.80
N PHE A 275 -6.65 22.59 -8.10
CA PHE A 275 -6.28 21.29 -7.52
C PHE A 275 -4.88 20.87 -7.98
N LEU A 276 -4.63 20.88 -9.30
CA LEU A 276 -3.32 20.49 -9.84
C LEU A 276 -2.20 21.40 -9.32
N ALA A 277 -2.44 22.69 -9.14
CA ALA A 277 -1.44 23.62 -8.59
C ALA A 277 -0.95 23.19 -7.19
N ARG A 278 -1.82 22.57 -6.38
CA ARG A 278 -1.44 22.01 -5.06
C ARG A 278 -0.56 20.77 -5.14
N LEU A 279 -0.58 20.08 -6.29
CA LEU A 279 0.25 18.90 -6.54
C LEU A 279 1.63 19.27 -7.13
N GLN A 280 1.91 20.56 -7.37
CA GLN A 280 3.20 21.02 -7.84
C GLN A 280 4.31 20.57 -6.88
N GLY A 281 5.32 19.86 -7.39
CA GLY A 281 6.46 19.35 -6.60
C GLY A 281 6.16 18.05 -5.81
N LEU A 282 4.96 17.46 -5.92
CA LEU A 282 4.64 16.17 -5.32
C LEU A 282 5.63 15.11 -5.83
N THR A 283 6.21 14.35 -4.91
CA THR A 283 7.11 13.23 -5.26
C THR A 283 6.36 12.18 -6.07
N PHE A 284 6.92 11.80 -7.23
CA PHE A 284 6.38 10.79 -8.14
C PHE A 284 7.24 9.53 -8.12
N GLY A 285 6.61 8.36 -8.00
CA GLY A 285 7.32 7.10 -7.87
C GLY A 285 8.07 6.97 -6.54
N PRO A 286 9.14 6.17 -6.45
CA PRO A 286 9.94 6.00 -5.24
C PRO A 286 10.51 7.32 -4.72
N GLY A 287 10.47 7.51 -3.40
CA GLY A 287 10.93 8.70 -2.68
C GLY A 287 12.29 8.49 -2.00
N ALA A 288 12.67 9.45 -1.15
CA ALA A 288 13.94 9.39 -0.43
C ALA A 288 14.01 8.20 0.54
N ARG A 289 12.86 7.77 1.07
CA ARG A 289 12.76 6.64 2.00
C ARG A 289 12.95 5.28 1.33
N GLU A 290 12.49 5.13 0.10
CA GLU A 290 12.60 3.89 -0.66
C GLU A 290 13.91 3.84 -1.44
N GLY A 291 14.52 4.99 -1.70
CA GLY A 291 15.60 5.12 -2.68
C GLY A 291 15.09 5.03 -4.12
N VAL A 292 15.95 5.30 -5.08
CA VAL A 292 15.59 5.35 -6.50
C VAL A 292 16.45 4.44 -7.35
N VAL A 293 15.85 3.81 -8.36
CA VAL A 293 16.54 3.00 -9.36
C VAL A 293 16.74 3.84 -10.63
N ARG A 294 17.96 3.86 -11.17
CA ARG A 294 18.33 4.49 -12.43
C ARG A 294 19.08 3.48 -13.29
N GLY A 295 18.37 2.82 -14.20
CA GLY A 295 18.92 1.69 -14.94
C GLY A 295 19.27 0.53 -14.00
N GLN A 296 20.55 0.21 -13.90
CA GLN A 296 21.05 -0.84 -13.00
C GLN A 296 21.59 -0.32 -11.66
N GLU A 297 21.60 1.00 -11.47
CA GLU A 297 22.07 1.63 -10.25
C GLU A 297 20.91 1.91 -9.32
N PHE A 298 21.07 1.59 -8.06
CA PHE A 298 20.19 1.97 -6.97
C PHE A 298 20.88 3.00 -6.10
N TYR A 299 20.19 4.08 -5.79
CA TYR A 299 20.65 5.14 -4.94
C TYR A 299 19.68 5.39 -3.80
N HIS A 300 20.17 5.43 -2.58
CA HIS A 300 19.35 5.74 -1.41
C HIS A 300 19.97 6.93 -0.67
N ARG A 301 19.27 8.08 -0.75
CA ARG A 301 19.78 9.35 -0.21
C ARG A 301 19.94 9.33 1.30
N ASP A 302 18.92 8.89 2.03
CA ASP A 302 18.93 8.93 3.51
C ASP A 302 19.91 7.91 4.10
N LEU A 303 20.15 6.79 3.45
CA LEU A 303 21.17 5.81 3.83
C LEU A 303 22.56 6.17 3.30
N ASP A 304 22.64 7.14 2.39
CA ASP A 304 23.86 7.58 1.72
C ASP A 304 24.62 6.44 1.03
N ILE A 305 23.89 5.63 0.23
CA ILE A 305 24.45 4.48 -0.48
C ILE A 305 24.08 4.43 -1.95
N GLY A 306 25.02 3.89 -2.75
CA GLY A 306 24.81 3.40 -4.09
C GLY A 306 25.12 1.90 -4.18
N VAL A 307 24.33 1.17 -4.99
CA VAL A 307 24.53 -0.25 -5.30
C VAL A 307 24.30 -0.47 -6.78
N ARG A 308 25.19 -1.22 -7.44
CA ARG A 308 25.03 -1.63 -8.83
C ARG A 308 24.54 -3.06 -8.94
N TYR A 309 23.46 -3.26 -9.65
CA TYR A 309 22.90 -4.57 -9.95
C TYR A 309 23.36 -5.09 -11.33
N PRO A 310 23.29 -6.40 -11.58
CA PRO A 310 23.75 -6.97 -12.86
C PRO A 310 22.94 -6.45 -14.05
N ALA A 311 23.60 -6.23 -15.17
CA ALA A 311 22.97 -5.74 -16.38
C ALA A 311 21.90 -6.71 -16.90
N GLY A 312 20.74 -6.18 -17.30
CA GLY A 312 19.62 -6.97 -17.81
C GLY A 312 18.78 -7.65 -16.73
N TRP A 313 19.13 -7.50 -15.44
CA TRP A 313 18.27 -7.98 -14.36
C TRP A 313 17.22 -6.94 -14.03
N ARG A 314 16.00 -7.40 -13.68
CA ARG A 314 14.92 -6.52 -13.25
C ARG A 314 15.11 -6.16 -11.78
N VAL A 315 15.05 -4.88 -11.46
CA VAL A 315 15.18 -4.35 -10.10
C VAL A 315 13.81 -3.88 -9.60
N ASP A 316 13.29 -4.58 -8.60
CA ASP A 316 12.03 -4.25 -7.94
C ASP A 316 12.35 -3.64 -6.57
N ASN A 317 12.13 -2.33 -6.43
CA ASN A 317 12.33 -1.60 -5.17
C ASN A 317 11.04 -1.69 -4.34
N LEU A 318 11.04 -2.55 -3.34
CA LEU A 318 9.92 -2.76 -2.41
C LEU A 318 10.13 -1.89 -1.16
N SER A 319 9.11 -1.76 -0.32
CA SER A 319 9.14 -0.91 0.86
C SER A 319 10.15 -1.34 1.94
N ASP A 320 10.50 -2.61 1.99
CA ASP A 320 11.37 -3.21 3.02
C ASP A 320 12.65 -3.89 2.45
N ARG A 321 12.71 -4.06 1.12
CA ARG A 321 13.83 -4.75 0.44
C ARG A 321 13.89 -4.38 -1.02
N ILE A 322 15.01 -4.68 -1.64
CA ILE A 322 15.15 -4.68 -3.10
C ILE A 322 15.20 -6.13 -3.58
N LEU A 323 14.34 -6.47 -4.52
CA LEU A 323 14.32 -7.76 -5.16
C LEU A 323 14.83 -7.61 -6.60
N VAL A 324 15.88 -8.36 -6.96
CA VAL A 324 16.49 -8.30 -8.28
C VAL A 324 16.39 -9.67 -8.93
N THR A 325 15.80 -9.73 -10.12
CA THR A 325 15.47 -10.99 -10.80
C THR A 325 16.21 -11.07 -12.12
N ALA A 326 16.95 -12.15 -12.32
CA ALA A 326 17.63 -12.46 -13.57
C ALA A 326 16.62 -12.75 -14.71
N PRO A 327 17.01 -12.58 -15.98
CA PRO A 327 16.20 -13.00 -17.11
C PRO A 327 15.69 -14.43 -16.96
N GLN A 328 14.45 -14.68 -17.39
CA GLN A 328 13.77 -15.97 -17.28
C GLN A 328 13.66 -16.50 -15.83
N GLN A 329 13.78 -15.61 -14.85
CA GLN A 329 13.77 -15.94 -13.41
C GLN A 329 14.87 -16.95 -13.01
N ALA A 330 15.98 -17.00 -13.75
CA ALA A 330 17.04 -17.98 -13.55
C ALA A 330 17.76 -17.82 -12.19
N ALA A 331 17.77 -16.60 -11.64
CA ALA A 331 18.30 -16.30 -10.31
C ALA A 331 17.57 -15.11 -9.70
N MET A 332 17.64 -14.99 -8.37
CA MET A 332 17.09 -13.87 -7.59
C MET A 332 18.12 -13.41 -6.57
N LEU A 333 18.22 -12.09 -6.39
CA LEU A 333 19.03 -11.46 -5.37
C LEU A 333 18.13 -10.51 -4.55
N GLN A 334 18.05 -10.75 -3.25
CA GLN A 334 17.38 -9.87 -2.30
C GLN A 334 18.40 -9.04 -1.55
N THR A 335 18.15 -7.75 -1.40
CA THR A 335 18.99 -6.83 -0.60
C THR A 335 18.15 -6.20 0.49
N GLU A 336 18.61 -6.28 1.73
CA GLU A 336 17.99 -5.72 2.92
C GLU A 336 18.99 -4.86 3.69
N VAL A 337 18.50 -3.92 4.49
CA VAL A 337 19.32 -3.16 5.46
C VAL A 337 18.74 -3.30 6.85
N GLU A 338 19.60 -3.56 7.81
CA GLU A 338 19.27 -3.58 9.24
C GLU A 338 20.12 -2.55 9.97
N VAL A 339 19.47 -1.72 10.80
CA VAL A 339 20.18 -0.78 11.68
C VAL A 339 20.38 -1.46 13.02
N LEU A 340 21.62 -1.77 13.34
CA LEU A 340 22.01 -2.48 14.55
C LEU A 340 22.10 -1.53 15.75
N LYS A 341 21.81 -2.04 16.95
CA LYS A 341 21.96 -1.28 18.20
C LYS A 341 23.45 -1.01 18.55
N GLN A 342 24.32 -1.88 18.09
CA GLN A 342 25.79 -1.77 18.26
C GLN A 342 26.47 -2.33 17.01
N ALA A 343 27.67 -1.86 16.73
CA ALA A 343 28.45 -2.33 15.61
C ALA A 343 28.76 -3.82 15.76
N LEU A 344 28.56 -4.58 14.70
CA LEU A 344 28.83 -6.02 14.62
C LEU A 344 29.59 -6.30 13.34
N ALA A 345 30.59 -7.19 13.40
CA ALA A 345 31.29 -7.59 12.19
C ALA A 345 30.38 -8.50 11.31
N PRO A 346 30.58 -8.48 9.97
CA PRO A 346 29.73 -9.22 9.03
C PRO A 346 29.65 -10.74 9.28
N GLU A 347 30.75 -11.38 9.65
CA GLU A 347 30.79 -12.83 9.92
C GLU A 347 29.92 -13.23 11.11
N PRO A 348 30.10 -12.67 12.34
CA PRO A 348 29.24 -12.97 13.48
C PRO A 348 27.77 -12.55 13.24
N TYR A 349 27.53 -11.50 12.43
CA TYR A 349 26.16 -11.13 12.02
C TYR A 349 25.50 -12.27 11.24
N LEU A 350 26.14 -12.80 10.20
CA LEU A 350 25.57 -13.94 9.43
C LEU A 350 25.36 -15.16 10.33
N ALA A 351 26.30 -15.47 11.21
CA ALA A 351 26.16 -16.59 12.15
C ALA A 351 24.96 -16.40 13.09
N GLN A 352 24.72 -15.15 13.54
CA GLN A 352 23.58 -14.83 14.39
C GLN A 352 22.25 -14.81 13.62
N ARG A 353 22.23 -14.24 12.41
CA ARG A 353 21.03 -14.07 11.56
C ARG A 353 20.49 -15.43 11.10
N PHE A 354 21.39 -16.38 10.85
CA PHE A 354 21.06 -17.70 10.33
C PHE A 354 21.29 -18.81 11.37
N LYS A 355 20.97 -18.53 12.63
CA LYS A 355 21.00 -19.55 13.72
C LYS A 355 20.19 -20.79 13.32
N GLY A 356 20.78 -21.97 13.44
CA GLY A 356 20.14 -23.24 13.07
C GLY A 356 20.43 -23.72 11.65
N GLY A 357 21.06 -22.90 10.81
CA GLY A 357 21.66 -23.31 9.53
C GLY A 357 23.18 -23.45 9.64
N THR A 358 23.77 -24.25 8.77
CA THR A 358 25.23 -24.38 8.66
C THR A 358 25.74 -23.46 7.58
N LEU A 359 26.57 -22.49 7.94
CA LEU A 359 27.29 -21.65 6.98
C LEU A 359 28.50 -22.43 6.47
N THR A 360 28.65 -22.48 5.15
CA THR A 360 29.76 -23.14 4.45
C THR A 360 30.41 -22.15 3.49
N ASP A 361 31.61 -22.46 2.97
CA ASP A 361 32.31 -21.62 2.00
C ASP A 361 32.43 -20.14 2.45
N GLY A 362 32.72 -19.96 3.75
CA GLY A 362 32.82 -18.64 4.36
C GLY A 362 34.12 -17.94 4.00
N ALA A 363 34.04 -16.68 3.55
CA ALA A 363 35.21 -15.87 3.22
C ALA A 363 34.94 -14.37 3.43
N ALA A 364 35.97 -13.63 3.83
CA ALA A 364 35.95 -12.17 3.83
C ALA A 364 35.77 -11.66 2.40
N LEU A 365 34.91 -10.64 2.24
CA LEU A 365 34.66 -10.01 0.95
C LEU A 365 35.80 -9.03 0.62
N SER A 366 36.67 -9.42 -0.30
CA SER A 366 37.82 -8.61 -0.74
C SER A 366 37.50 -7.70 -1.91
N GLY A 367 38.33 -6.66 -2.13
CA GLY A 367 38.21 -5.77 -3.31
C GLY A 367 37.22 -4.62 -3.12
N GLN A 368 36.83 -4.31 -1.90
CA GLN A 368 35.97 -3.18 -1.54
C GLN A 368 36.45 -2.51 -0.24
N PRO A 369 36.13 -1.23 0.00
CA PRO A 369 36.55 -0.50 1.19
C PRO A 369 35.77 -0.86 2.47
N LEU A 370 34.54 -1.38 2.34
CA LEU A 370 33.67 -1.71 3.47
C LEU A 370 33.91 -3.14 3.96
N PRO A 371 33.90 -3.38 5.28
CA PRO A 371 34.00 -4.75 5.80
C PRO A 371 32.85 -5.61 5.31
N GLY A 372 33.16 -6.76 4.75
CA GLY A 372 32.16 -7.70 4.24
C GLY A 372 32.57 -9.16 4.46
N TYR A 373 31.58 -10.04 4.52
CA TYR A 373 31.76 -11.48 4.63
C TYR A 373 30.69 -12.20 3.82
N SER A 374 31.07 -13.25 3.13
CA SER A 374 30.14 -14.09 2.35
C SER A 374 30.21 -15.53 2.80
N ALA A 375 29.10 -16.24 2.72
CA ALA A 375 29.01 -17.67 2.97
C ALA A 375 27.89 -18.29 2.13
N ARG A 376 27.81 -19.62 2.12
CA ARG A 376 26.67 -20.37 1.58
C ARG A 376 25.85 -20.97 2.69
N ILE A 377 24.57 -21.11 2.45
CA ILE A 377 23.62 -21.70 3.40
C ILE A 377 22.46 -22.35 2.66
N LEU A 378 21.91 -23.42 3.20
CA LEU A 378 20.72 -24.06 2.68
C LEU A 378 19.46 -23.43 3.30
N LEU A 379 18.64 -22.73 2.51
CA LEU A 379 17.44 -22.03 2.93
C LEU A 379 16.17 -22.65 2.35
N ASN A 380 15.06 -22.56 3.08
CA ASN A 380 13.73 -22.79 2.54
C ASN A 380 13.27 -21.50 1.85
N THR A 381 13.06 -21.54 0.56
CA THR A 381 12.63 -20.41 -0.28
C THR A 381 11.28 -20.71 -0.93
N ALA A 382 10.69 -19.73 -1.60
CA ALA A 382 9.49 -19.94 -2.43
C ALA A 382 9.72 -20.97 -3.56
N LEU A 383 10.99 -21.19 -3.97
CA LEU A 383 11.40 -22.20 -4.95
C LEU A 383 11.70 -23.57 -4.30
N GLY A 384 11.37 -23.77 -3.03
CA GLY A 384 11.74 -24.93 -2.23
C GLY A 384 13.09 -24.75 -1.52
N ARG A 385 13.69 -25.86 -1.07
CA ARG A 385 14.97 -25.82 -0.37
C ARG A 385 16.11 -25.59 -1.37
N ARG A 386 16.83 -24.47 -1.21
CA ARG A 386 17.91 -24.02 -2.13
C ARG A 386 19.16 -23.62 -1.36
N GLU A 387 20.32 -23.88 -1.95
CA GLU A 387 21.56 -23.28 -1.51
C GLU A 387 21.53 -21.78 -1.88
N ALA A 388 21.77 -20.92 -0.91
CA ALA A 388 21.80 -19.48 -1.07
C ALA A 388 23.23 -18.96 -0.82
N ARG A 389 23.69 -17.99 -1.61
CA ARG A 389 24.82 -17.14 -1.27
C ARG A 389 24.31 -16.03 -0.36
N VAL A 390 24.82 -15.92 0.87
CA VAL A 390 24.52 -14.85 1.81
C VAL A 390 25.76 -13.99 1.98
N ILE A 391 25.58 -12.67 1.89
CA ILE A 391 26.66 -11.70 1.97
C ILE A 391 26.23 -10.59 2.90
N ALA A 392 27.04 -10.27 3.91
CA ALA A 392 26.84 -9.13 4.79
C ALA A 392 27.94 -8.10 4.55
N VAL A 393 27.53 -6.82 4.45
CA VAL A 393 28.47 -5.69 4.32
C VAL A 393 28.12 -4.66 5.38
N ALA A 394 29.07 -4.27 6.22
CA ALA A 394 28.87 -3.35 7.31
C ALA A 394 29.29 -1.91 6.93
N ARG A 395 28.44 -0.93 7.30
CA ARG A 395 28.72 0.50 7.21
C ARG A 395 28.23 1.20 8.49
N GLY A 396 29.13 1.38 9.43
CA GLY A 396 28.77 1.91 10.75
C GLY A 396 27.83 0.97 11.50
N LEU A 397 26.63 1.44 11.83
CA LEU A 397 25.58 0.63 12.45
C LEU A 397 24.64 -0.02 11.43
N GLN A 398 24.81 0.22 10.15
CA GLN A 398 24.01 -0.37 9.09
C GLN A 398 24.66 -1.66 8.62
N MET A 399 23.87 -2.72 8.58
CA MET A 399 24.27 -4.02 8.01
C MET A 399 23.44 -4.28 6.76
N TYR A 400 24.09 -4.38 5.62
CA TYR A 400 23.47 -4.70 4.34
C TYR A 400 23.60 -6.19 4.09
N LEU A 401 22.45 -6.86 3.96
CA LEU A 401 22.36 -8.30 3.72
C LEU A 401 21.92 -8.55 2.29
N PHE A 402 22.71 -9.31 1.55
CA PHE A 402 22.42 -9.79 0.20
C PHE A 402 22.18 -11.30 0.26
N ILE A 403 21.05 -11.76 -0.30
CA ILE A 403 20.69 -13.18 -0.36
C ILE A 403 20.45 -13.55 -1.82
N GLY A 404 21.37 -14.28 -2.41
CA GLY A 404 21.28 -14.75 -3.79
C GLY A 404 20.88 -16.22 -3.86
N VAL A 405 19.87 -16.53 -4.70
CA VAL A 405 19.40 -17.90 -4.97
C VAL A 405 19.23 -18.12 -6.46
N THR A 406 19.39 -19.36 -6.91
CA THR A 406 19.16 -19.76 -8.31
C THR A 406 17.90 -20.61 -8.41
N HIS A 407 17.23 -20.53 -9.58
CA HIS A 407 16.08 -21.37 -9.87
C HIS A 407 16.47 -22.84 -9.90
N ASP A 408 17.55 -23.16 -10.64
CA ASP A 408 18.08 -24.50 -10.73
C ASP A 408 19.11 -24.73 -9.62
N ALA A 409 19.00 -25.87 -8.95
CA ALA A 409 19.88 -26.21 -7.82
C ALA A 409 21.36 -26.26 -8.23
N ASP A 410 21.66 -26.66 -9.45
CA ASP A 410 23.03 -26.85 -9.97
C ASP A 410 23.61 -25.57 -10.61
N ALA A 411 22.80 -24.49 -10.75
CA ALA A 411 23.23 -23.24 -11.38
C ALA A 411 23.91 -22.25 -10.40
N GLY A 412 24.12 -22.64 -9.15
CA GLY A 412 24.62 -21.76 -8.08
C GLY A 412 25.95 -21.06 -8.42
N SER A 413 26.88 -21.76 -9.10
CA SER A 413 28.15 -21.18 -9.50
C SER A 413 28.08 -20.16 -10.63
N ARG A 414 27.03 -20.21 -11.47
CA ARG A 414 26.87 -19.33 -12.63
C ARG A 414 26.63 -17.87 -12.23
N PHE A 415 25.84 -17.64 -11.17
CA PHE A 415 25.45 -16.30 -10.73
C PHE A 415 26.19 -15.82 -9.48
N ASP A 416 27.06 -16.65 -8.91
CA ASP A 416 27.81 -16.34 -7.70
C ASP A 416 28.69 -15.09 -7.87
N GLY A 417 29.30 -14.94 -9.06
CA GLY A 417 30.05 -13.74 -9.43
C GLY A 417 29.21 -12.48 -9.44
N ASP A 418 27.98 -12.54 -9.94
CA ASP A 418 27.03 -11.43 -9.98
C ASP A 418 26.60 -11.02 -8.58
N PHE A 419 26.29 -11.97 -7.70
CA PHE A 419 25.93 -11.71 -6.32
C PHE A 419 27.08 -11.03 -5.54
N LEU A 420 28.28 -11.55 -5.68
CA LEU A 420 29.47 -10.99 -5.04
C LEU A 420 29.83 -9.61 -5.62
N ALA A 421 29.74 -9.41 -6.93
CA ALA A 421 30.00 -8.14 -7.59
C ALA A 421 29.01 -7.06 -7.12
N THR A 422 27.73 -7.41 -7.01
CA THR A 422 26.69 -6.51 -6.48
C THR A 422 27.01 -6.08 -5.05
N ALA A 423 27.31 -7.00 -4.16
CA ALA A 423 27.65 -6.66 -2.77
C ALA A 423 28.93 -5.80 -2.66
N ARG A 424 29.93 -6.06 -3.51
CA ARG A 424 31.16 -5.25 -3.59
C ARG A 424 30.92 -3.84 -4.12
N SER A 425 29.85 -3.63 -4.90
CA SER A 425 29.53 -2.32 -5.46
C SER A 425 28.94 -1.34 -4.44
N LEU A 426 28.58 -1.81 -3.24
CA LEU A 426 28.04 -0.97 -2.20
C LEU A 426 29.06 0.13 -1.80
N HIS A 427 28.66 1.39 -1.93
CA HIS A 427 29.54 2.54 -1.67
C HIS A 427 28.74 3.74 -1.13
N ALA A 428 29.41 4.74 -0.58
CA ALA A 428 28.83 6.02 -0.22
C ALA A 428 28.57 6.85 -1.49
N LEU A 429 27.44 7.57 -1.53
CA LEU A 429 27.09 8.41 -2.69
C LEU A 429 28.15 9.49 -2.94
N THR A 430 28.58 9.62 -4.18
CA THR A 430 29.28 10.79 -4.68
C THR A 430 28.35 12.00 -4.83
N THR A 431 28.89 13.20 -5.03
CA THR A 431 28.06 14.41 -5.27
C THR A 431 27.15 14.24 -6.48
N ALA A 432 27.63 13.69 -7.58
CA ALA A 432 26.82 13.43 -8.78
C ALA A 432 25.71 12.39 -8.52
N GLU A 433 26.01 11.34 -7.76
CA GLU A 433 25.02 10.32 -7.43
C GLU A 433 23.95 10.83 -6.47
N ARG A 434 24.25 11.80 -5.60
CA ARG A 434 23.24 12.46 -4.77
C ARG A 434 22.21 13.22 -5.60
N GLU A 435 22.59 13.78 -6.74
CA GLU A 435 21.65 14.39 -7.71
C GLU A 435 20.79 13.32 -8.40
N LEU A 436 21.39 12.17 -8.74
CA LEU A 436 20.66 11.03 -9.30
C LEU A 436 19.73 10.36 -8.28
N ALA A 437 20.05 10.45 -6.98
CA ALA A 437 19.24 9.96 -5.88
C ALA A 437 18.02 10.85 -5.59
N GLU A 438 17.89 12.03 -6.22
CA GLU A 438 16.70 12.87 -6.06
C GLU A 438 15.46 12.20 -6.66
N PRO A 439 14.37 12.12 -5.90
CA PRO A 439 13.10 11.61 -6.39
C PRO A 439 12.58 12.43 -7.57
N LEU A 440 11.83 11.78 -8.46
CA LEU A 440 11.07 12.48 -9.50
C LEU A 440 9.94 13.29 -8.88
N ARG A 441 9.58 14.41 -9.52
CA ARG A 441 8.54 15.29 -9.02
C ARG A 441 7.53 15.65 -10.10
N LEU A 442 6.26 15.78 -9.70
CA LEU A 442 5.24 16.34 -10.56
C LEU A 442 5.52 17.83 -10.81
N ALA A 443 5.41 18.24 -12.06
CA ALA A 443 5.32 19.63 -12.44
C ALA A 443 3.99 19.87 -13.19
N VAL A 444 3.32 20.95 -12.85
CA VAL A 444 2.08 21.36 -13.51
C VAL A 444 2.40 22.44 -14.51
N ILE A 445 2.10 22.18 -15.77
CA ILE A 445 2.37 23.09 -16.88
C ILE A 445 1.09 23.36 -17.68
N LYS A 446 1.06 24.42 -18.47
CA LYS A 446 0.04 24.63 -19.49
C LYS A 446 0.51 23.98 -20.80
N ALA A 447 -0.32 23.12 -21.37
CA ALA A 447 -0.03 22.46 -22.63
C ALA A 447 0.08 23.50 -23.77
N ALA A 448 1.13 23.43 -24.57
CA ALA A 448 1.28 24.24 -25.80
C ALA A 448 0.28 23.78 -26.87
N ALA A 449 0.00 24.65 -27.84
CA ALA A 449 -0.80 24.25 -29.00
C ALA A 449 -0.10 23.11 -29.76
N GLY A 450 -0.83 22.00 -30.01
CA GLY A 450 -0.29 20.83 -30.70
C GLY A 450 0.67 19.97 -29.87
N ALA A 451 0.77 20.19 -28.56
CA ALA A 451 1.55 19.33 -27.66
C ALA A 451 0.95 17.91 -27.64
N THR A 452 1.83 16.91 -27.62
CA THR A 452 1.46 15.50 -27.48
C THR A 452 2.17 14.89 -26.29
N PHE A 453 1.54 13.87 -25.65
CA PHE A 453 2.20 13.15 -24.54
C PHE A 453 3.47 12.43 -25.00
N ARG A 454 3.56 12.02 -26.26
CA ARG A 454 4.79 11.46 -26.83
C ARG A 454 5.94 12.47 -26.82
N GLN A 455 5.69 13.72 -27.20
CA GLN A 455 6.72 14.78 -27.13
C GLN A 455 7.10 15.09 -25.68
N LEU A 456 6.10 15.23 -24.80
CA LEU A 456 6.32 15.47 -23.37
C LEU A 456 7.07 14.32 -22.67
N ALA A 457 6.89 13.08 -23.14
CA ALA A 457 7.61 11.92 -22.66
C ALA A 457 9.11 11.97 -22.99
N GLY A 458 9.48 12.55 -24.12
CA GLY A 458 10.88 12.76 -24.50
C GLY A 458 11.64 13.69 -23.54
N ASP A 459 10.93 14.63 -22.90
CA ASP A 459 11.49 15.56 -21.90
C ASP A 459 11.33 15.05 -20.46
N SER A 460 10.67 13.91 -20.26
CA SER A 460 10.37 13.35 -18.95
C SER A 460 11.54 12.50 -18.42
N ARG A 461 11.74 12.54 -17.11
CA ARG A 461 12.71 11.68 -16.43
C ARG A 461 12.13 10.31 -16.03
N ILE A 462 10.91 9.98 -16.44
CA ILE A 462 10.32 8.64 -16.24
C ILE A 462 11.12 7.63 -17.08
N PRO A 463 11.70 6.58 -16.46
CA PRO A 463 12.66 5.73 -17.15
C PRO A 463 12.03 4.80 -18.20
N HIS A 464 10.78 4.38 -18.01
CA HIS A 464 10.07 3.44 -18.89
C HIS A 464 8.62 3.86 -19.04
N HIS A 465 8.03 3.62 -20.22
CA HIS A 465 6.62 3.90 -20.52
C HIS A 465 6.18 5.33 -20.15
N ALA A 466 7.05 6.32 -20.42
CA ALA A 466 6.81 7.71 -20.03
C ALA A 466 5.55 8.29 -20.68
N GLU A 467 5.24 7.95 -21.94
CA GLU A 467 4.04 8.42 -22.63
C GLU A 467 2.77 7.89 -21.95
N GLU A 468 2.71 6.58 -21.68
CA GLU A 468 1.59 5.92 -21.01
C GLU A 468 1.40 6.45 -19.59
N GLN A 469 2.49 6.62 -18.85
CA GLN A 469 2.45 7.18 -17.49
C GLN A 469 1.93 8.62 -17.49
N LEU A 470 2.35 9.47 -18.43
CA LEU A 470 1.85 10.83 -18.56
C LEU A 470 0.36 10.84 -18.95
N ARG A 471 -0.10 9.91 -19.80
CA ARG A 471 -1.53 9.75 -20.12
C ARG A 471 -2.34 9.33 -18.89
N LEU A 472 -1.84 8.36 -18.11
CA LEU A 472 -2.47 7.93 -16.84
C LEU A 472 -2.59 9.08 -15.85
N LEU A 473 -1.51 9.82 -15.63
CA LEU A 473 -1.50 10.98 -14.74
C LEU A 473 -2.57 12.02 -15.10
N ASN A 474 -2.87 12.17 -16.38
CA ASN A 474 -3.77 13.21 -16.90
C ASN A 474 -5.16 12.68 -17.30
N ASP A 475 -5.51 11.42 -16.96
CA ASP A 475 -6.77 10.78 -17.34
C ASP A 475 -6.99 10.75 -18.87
N ARG A 476 -5.93 10.41 -19.62
CA ARG A 476 -5.91 10.31 -21.09
C ARG A 476 -5.47 8.95 -21.59
N TYR A 477 -5.34 7.97 -20.73
CA TYR A 477 -4.99 6.58 -21.08
C TYR A 477 -6.21 5.81 -21.58
N PRO A 478 -6.07 4.91 -22.58
CA PRO A 478 -4.84 4.63 -23.35
C PRO A 478 -4.58 5.63 -24.47
N GLN A 479 -5.53 6.48 -24.82
CA GLN A 479 -5.47 7.42 -25.94
C GLN A 479 -6.01 8.80 -25.52
N GLY A 480 -5.50 9.83 -26.09
CA GLY A 480 -5.91 11.20 -25.84
C GLY A 480 -4.70 12.12 -25.72
N GLU A 481 -4.86 13.37 -26.16
CA GLU A 481 -3.82 14.38 -26.12
C GLU A 481 -4.29 15.60 -25.32
N PRO A 482 -3.38 16.41 -24.76
CA PRO A 482 -3.75 17.59 -24.03
C PRO A 482 -4.29 18.66 -24.96
N GLN A 483 -5.22 19.49 -24.48
CA GLN A 483 -5.70 20.65 -25.21
C GLN A 483 -4.79 21.86 -24.99
N ALA A 484 -4.70 22.75 -25.96
CA ALA A 484 -3.93 23.99 -25.84
C ALA A 484 -4.40 24.82 -24.63
N GLY A 485 -3.46 25.19 -23.75
CA GLY A 485 -3.74 25.94 -22.53
C GLY A 485 -4.26 25.08 -21.34
N GLU A 486 -4.53 23.80 -21.55
CA GLU A 486 -4.93 22.88 -20.47
C GLU A 486 -3.80 22.75 -19.44
N ALA A 487 -4.16 22.79 -18.15
CA ALA A 487 -3.23 22.46 -17.07
C ALA A 487 -3.03 20.94 -17.03
N ILE A 488 -1.79 20.50 -17.18
CA ILE A 488 -1.41 19.08 -17.20
C ILE A 488 -0.26 18.80 -16.24
N LYS A 489 -0.20 17.56 -15.78
CA LYS A 489 0.91 17.03 -14.97
C LYS A 489 1.97 16.43 -15.88
N VAL A 490 3.22 16.80 -15.65
CA VAL A 490 4.42 16.17 -16.23
C VAL A 490 5.37 15.77 -15.10
N VAL A 491 6.37 14.94 -15.40
CA VAL A 491 7.34 14.46 -14.40
C VAL A 491 8.74 14.93 -14.78
N ARG A 492 9.41 15.54 -13.84
CA ARG A 492 10.77 16.09 -13.97
C ARG A 492 11.71 15.60 -12.89
#